data_583e288da1ead5b7a797e5b156edd3f6
#
_entry.id   583e288da1ead5b7a797e5b156edd3f6
#
_cell.length_a   1.000
_cell.length_b   1.000
_cell.length_c   1.000
_cell.angle_alpha   90.00
_cell.angle_beta   90.00
_cell.angle_gamma   90.00
#
_symmetry.space_group_name_H-M   'P 1'
#
loop_
_entity.id
_entity.type
_entity.pdbx_description
1 polymer ?
#
loop_
_entity_poly.entity_id
_entity_poly.type
_entity_poly.pdbx_seq_one_letter_code
_entity_poly.pdbx_strand_id
1 'polypeptide(L)'
;EELGADGAYFRVHHFAQQLASPFALLAAIGAKTQRIEIGTGVIDMRYENPAYMVEDASAADLISGGRLHLGIGRGSPEQVIEGYRHFDQHPAADDPGGAQMARAKAERFLELLKGEGFAEPNPRPMFPNPPGLLRLEPHSPGLADRIWWGAGSRATADWAASMGMNLMSSTLLTEDAGVPFHVLQAEQIRGFREAWDRAGHASTPRVSVSRSIFALMDDRDRS
;
A
#
# COMPACT_ATOMS: atom_id res chain seq x y z
N GLU A 1 14.15 9.98 12.74
CA GLU A 1 13.55 11.17 13.35
C GLU A 1 14.60 12.23 13.69
N GLU A 2 15.69 11.85 14.32
CA GLU A 2 16.77 12.78 14.75
C GLU A 2 17.40 13.54 13.57
N LEU A 3 17.46 12.92 12.40
CA LEU A 3 17.97 13.53 11.16
C LEU A 3 16.96 14.41 10.43
N GLY A 4 15.76 14.62 10.97
CA GLY A 4 14.74 15.45 10.37
C GLY A 4 13.90 14.78 9.26
N ALA A 5 14.01 13.46 9.08
CA ALA A 5 13.15 12.76 8.14
C ALA A 5 11.69 12.74 8.61
N ASP A 6 10.75 12.95 7.69
CA ASP A 6 9.31 12.97 7.95
C ASP A 6 8.67 11.59 7.81
N GLY A 7 9.25 10.70 6.99
CA GLY A 7 8.75 9.36 6.75
C GLY A 7 9.84 8.33 6.48
N ALA A 8 9.57 7.07 6.78
CA ALA A 8 10.42 5.92 6.46
C ALA A 8 9.55 4.81 5.87
N TYR A 9 9.85 4.43 4.62
CA TYR A 9 9.08 3.44 3.88
C TYR A 9 9.96 2.25 3.51
N PHE A 10 9.47 1.04 3.78
CA PHE A 10 10.21 -0.20 3.60
C PHE A 10 9.76 -0.92 2.34
N ARG A 11 10.72 -1.46 1.60
CA ARG A 11 10.43 -2.37 0.50
C ARG A 11 10.06 -3.73 1.05
N VAL A 12 9.05 -4.38 0.44
CA VAL A 12 8.60 -5.72 0.81
C VAL A 12 8.74 -6.62 -0.40
N HIS A 13 9.60 -7.63 -0.30
CA HIS A 13 9.77 -8.65 -1.34
C HIS A 13 9.87 -10.03 -0.68
N HIS A 14 8.98 -10.93 -1.06
CA HIS A 14 9.04 -12.33 -0.65
C HIS A 14 10.23 -13.01 -1.33
N PHE A 15 10.77 -14.05 -0.71
CA PHE A 15 11.94 -14.82 -1.16
C PHE A 15 13.26 -14.01 -1.27
N ALA A 16 13.26 -12.73 -1.04
CA ALA A 16 14.48 -11.93 -0.97
C ALA A 16 15.14 -12.06 0.40
N GLN A 17 16.47 -11.82 0.47
CA GLN A 17 17.21 -11.80 1.73
C GLN A 17 16.97 -10.46 2.48
N GLN A 18 15.71 -10.22 2.80
CA GLN A 18 15.24 -9.05 3.52
C GLN A 18 14.01 -9.40 4.35
N LEU A 19 13.61 -8.53 5.26
CA LEU A 19 12.43 -8.74 6.10
C LEU A 19 11.15 -8.57 5.26
N ALA A 20 10.44 -9.66 5.00
CA ALA A 20 9.23 -9.68 4.18
C ALA A 20 7.93 -9.60 4.99
N SER A 21 8.00 -9.56 6.35
CA SER A 21 6.86 -9.39 7.24
C SER A 21 6.78 -7.93 7.71
N PRO A 22 6.11 -7.04 6.98
CA PRO A 22 6.20 -5.60 7.24
C PRO A 22 5.54 -5.19 8.55
N PHE A 23 4.42 -5.80 8.95
CA PHE A 23 3.63 -5.34 10.09
C PHE A 23 4.36 -5.48 11.42
N ALA A 24 5.07 -6.58 11.63
CA ALA A 24 5.89 -6.78 12.81
C ALA A 24 7.00 -5.71 12.92
N LEU A 25 7.65 -5.39 11.80
CA LEU A 25 8.68 -4.35 11.73
C LEU A 25 8.07 -2.95 11.99
N LEU A 26 6.96 -2.63 11.33
CA LEU A 26 6.30 -1.34 11.46
C LEU A 26 5.78 -1.11 12.87
N ALA A 27 5.18 -2.14 13.51
CA ALA A 27 4.77 -2.06 14.91
C ALA A 27 5.95 -1.80 15.85
N ALA A 28 7.08 -2.51 15.65
CA ALA A 28 8.28 -2.32 16.47
C ALA A 28 8.87 -0.90 16.31
N ILE A 29 8.93 -0.39 15.08
CA ILE A 29 9.40 0.98 14.80
C ILE A 29 8.39 1.99 15.35
N GLY A 30 7.09 1.76 15.17
CA GLY A 30 6.03 2.60 15.69
C GLY A 30 6.11 2.77 17.20
N ALA A 31 6.40 1.68 17.94
CA ALA A 31 6.57 1.72 19.38
C ALA A 31 7.86 2.45 19.85
N LYS A 32 8.86 2.61 18.96
CA LYS A 32 10.15 3.25 19.27
C LYS A 32 10.27 4.69 18.77
N THR A 33 9.35 5.14 17.93
CA THR A 33 9.34 6.47 17.32
C THR A 33 8.10 7.26 17.76
N GLN A 34 8.12 8.57 17.60
CA GLN A 34 7.04 9.44 18.11
C GLN A 34 6.36 10.26 16.99
N ARG A 35 7.09 10.60 15.93
CA ARG A 35 6.65 11.57 14.94
C ARG A 35 6.68 11.04 13.51
N ILE A 36 7.68 10.27 13.17
CA ILE A 36 7.93 9.84 11.79
C ILE A 36 6.77 9.00 11.24
N GLU A 37 6.31 9.30 10.03
CA GLU A 37 5.42 8.43 9.27
C GLU A 37 6.16 7.13 8.93
N ILE A 38 5.51 6.00 9.07
CA ILE A 38 6.09 4.69 8.76
C ILE A 38 5.22 3.95 7.78
N GLY A 39 5.82 3.25 6.83
CA GLY A 39 5.01 2.60 5.81
C GLY A 39 5.76 1.62 4.92
N THR A 40 5.10 1.21 3.86
CA THR A 40 5.63 0.28 2.85
C THR A 40 5.64 0.90 1.46
N GLY A 41 6.60 0.49 0.66
CA GLY A 41 6.70 0.95 -0.72
C GLY A 41 7.17 -0.16 -1.66
N VAL A 42 6.33 -1.15 -1.94
CA VAL A 42 4.93 -1.45 -1.62
C VAL A 42 4.78 -2.91 -1.14
N ILE A 43 3.64 -3.25 -0.52
CA ILE A 43 3.20 -4.65 -0.34
C ILE A 43 2.59 -5.15 -1.64
N ASP A 44 2.95 -6.35 -2.05
CA ASP A 44 2.35 -7.03 -3.20
C ASP A 44 1.05 -7.72 -2.81
N MET A 45 -0.08 -7.15 -3.22
CA MET A 45 -1.41 -7.65 -2.88
C MET A 45 -1.69 -9.08 -3.41
N ARG A 46 -0.90 -9.58 -4.35
CA ARG A 46 -1.06 -10.97 -4.82
C ARG A 46 -0.77 -12.00 -3.74
N TYR A 47 0.12 -11.67 -2.80
CA TYR A 47 0.49 -12.55 -1.68
C TYR A 47 -0.45 -12.46 -0.48
N GLU A 48 -1.22 -11.39 -0.36
CA GLU A 48 -1.94 -11.04 0.86
C GLU A 48 -3.33 -11.69 0.97
N ASN A 49 -3.75 -11.92 2.21
CA ASN A 49 -5.15 -12.12 2.56
C ASN A 49 -5.69 -10.80 3.10
N PRO A 50 -6.70 -10.18 2.46
CA PRO A 50 -7.19 -8.87 2.88
C PRO A 50 -7.67 -8.77 4.32
N ALA A 51 -8.29 -9.83 4.87
CA ALA A 51 -8.79 -9.83 6.24
C ALA A 51 -7.65 -9.84 7.26
N TYR A 52 -6.67 -10.75 7.12
CA TYR A 52 -5.48 -10.75 7.98
C TYR A 52 -4.70 -9.44 7.87
N MET A 53 -4.61 -8.90 6.65
CA MET A 53 -3.91 -7.64 6.42
C MET A 53 -4.59 -6.47 7.16
N VAL A 54 -5.92 -6.45 7.26
CA VAL A 54 -6.64 -5.42 8.03
C VAL A 54 -6.33 -5.53 9.52
N GLU A 55 -6.34 -6.74 10.09
CA GLU A 55 -6.03 -6.96 11.51
C GLU A 55 -4.60 -6.52 11.83
N ASP A 56 -3.63 -6.97 11.04
CA ASP A 56 -2.21 -6.65 11.22
C ASP A 56 -1.92 -5.15 11.03
N ALA A 57 -2.49 -4.54 9.97
CA ALA A 57 -2.33 -3.13 9.69
C ALA A 57 -2.95 -2.26 10.77
N SER A 58 -4.16 -2.59 11.21
CA SER A 58 -4.84 -1.84 12.27
C SER A 58 -4.10 -1.95 13.59
N ALA A 59 -3.59 -3.14 13.95
CA ALA A 59 -2.76 -3.31 15.14
C ALA A 59 -1.47 -2.46 15.07
N ALA A 60 -0.75 -2.52 13.95
CA ALA A 60 0.46 -1.74 13.75
C ALA A 60 0.19 -0.22 13.78
N ASP A 61 -0.93 0.22 13.21
CA ASP A 61 -1.32 1.63 13.21
C ASP A 61 -1.67 2.14 14.61
N LEU A 62 -2.44 1.38 15.39
CA LEU A 62 -2.74 1.71 16.78
C LEU A 62 -1.49 1.78 17.65
N ILE A 63 -0.56 0.83 17.50
CA ILE A 63 0.74 0.83 18.19
C ILE A 63 1.55 2.06 17.84
N SER A 64 1.52 2.49 16.58
CA SER A 64 2.25 3.67 16.12
C SER A 64 1.54 4.99 16.44
N GLY A 65 0.32 4.96 16.98
CA GLY A 65 -0.47 6.17 17.25
C GLY A 65 -0.97 6.85 15.98
N GLY A 66 -1.38 6.08 14.96
CA GLY A 66 -1.98 6.60 13.73
C GLY A 66 -0.98 7.11 12.69
N ARG A 67 0.28 6.62 12.72
CA ARG A 67 1.36 7.05 11.82
C ARG A 67 1.68 6.08 10.68
N LEU A 68 0.85 5.02 10.54
CA LEU A 68 1.04 4.04 9.49
C LEU A 68 0.52 4.54 8.14
N HIS A 69 1.34 4.44 7.11
CA HIS A 69 1.04 4.73 5.72
C HIS A 69 1.35 3.52 4.85
N LEU A 70 0.33 2.80 4.38
CA LEU A 70 0.54 1.57 3.64
C LEU A 70 0.56 1.81 2.13
N GLY A 71 1.72 1.63 1.51
CA GLY A 71 1.85 1.48 0.08
C GLY A 71 1.58 0.03 -0.31
N ILE A 72 0.59 -0.17 -1.16
CA ILE A 72 0.19 -1.46 -1.73
C ILE A 72 0.26 -1.41 -3.26
N GLY A 73 0.30 -2.55 -3.90
CA GLY A 73 0.33 -2.63 -5.36
C GLY A 73 0.29 -4.06 -5.85
N ARG A 74 0.50 -4.23 -7.15
CA ARG A 74 0.65 -5.57 -7.72
C ARG A 74 2.00 -6.21 -7.38
N GLY A 75 3.01 -5.38 -7.06
CA GLY A 75 4.38 -5.82 -6.87
C GLY A 75 5.14 -6.02 -8.19
N SER A 76 6.45 -5.82 -8.16
CA SER A 76 7.42 -6.07 -9.23
C SER A 76 8.79 -5.55 -8.81
N PRO A 77 9.91 -6.11 -9.26
CA PRO A 77 10.07 -7.44 -9.82
C PRO A 77 9.96 -8.54 -8.77
N GLU A 78 9.73 -9.78 -9.21
CA GLU A 78 9.65 -10.95 -8.33
C GLU A 78 10.98 -11.70 -8.27
N GLN A 79 11.30 -12.26 -7.08
CA GLN A 79 12.45 -13.16 -6.92
C GLN A 79 12.15 -14.58 -7.44
N VAL A 80 10.90 -14.98 -7.36
CA VAL A 80 10.41 -16.28 -7.81
C VAL A 80 9.24 -16.05 -8.76
N ILE A 81 9.28 -16.70 -9.93
CA ILE A 81 8.18 -16.63 -10.91
C ILE A 81 6.90 -17.15 -10.26
N GLU A 82 5.84 -16.31 -10.30
CA GLU A 82 4.55 -16.62 -9.68
C GLU A 82 4.66 -17.07 -8.21
N GLY A 83 5.59 -16.45 -7.47
CA GLY A 83 5.89 -16.82 -6.08
C GLY A 83 4.68 -16.80 -5.14
N TYR A 84 3.65 -16.02 -5.45
CA TYR A 84 2.38 -15.99 -4.71
C TYR A 84 1.64 -17.34 -4.68
N ARG A 85 1.90 -18.25 -5.62
CA ARG A 85 1.33 -19.61 -5.61
C ARG A 85 1.81 -20.45 -4.43
N HIS A 86 3.00 -20.18 -3.91
CA HIS A 86 3.51 -20.83 -2.69
C HIS A 86 2.81 -20.34 -1.41
N PHE A 87 2.00 -19.30 -1.52
CA PHE A 87 1.14 -18.76 -0.47
C PHE A 87 -0.35 -19.08 -0.72
N ASP A 88 -0.61 -20.14 -1.50
CA ASP A 88 -1.95 -20.59 -1.89
C ASP A 88 -2.80 -19.52 -2.60
N GLN A 89 -2.13 -18.59 -3.30
CA GLN A 89 -2.79 -17.56 -4.06
C GLN A 89 -2.79 -17.90 -5.55
N HIS A 90 -3.96 -18.05 -6.13
CA HIS A 90 -4.13 -18.51 -7.51
C HIS A 90 -4.98 -17.52 -8.30
N PRO A 91 -4.39 -16.70 -9.18
CA PRO A 91 -5.15 -15.84 -10.07
C PRO A 91 -5.99 -16.68 -11.04
N ALA A 92 -7.05 -16.10 -11.57
CA ALA A 92 -7.88 -16.74 -12.59
C ALA A 92 -7.08 -17.02 -13.87
N ALA A 93 -7.53 -17.94 -14.69
CA ALA A 93 -6.80 -18.35 -15.89
C ALA A 93 -6.62 -17.22 -16.92
N ASP A 94 -7.52 -16.25 -16.91
CA ASP A 94 -7.49 -15.05 -17.75
C ASP A 94 -6.73 -13.87 -17.12
N ASP A 95 -6.15 -14.05 -15.92
CA ASP A 95 -5.31 -13.08 -15.22
C ASP A 95 -3.89 -13.60 -14.96
N PRO A 96 -3.09 -13.90 -16.00
CA PRO A 96 -1.82 -14.59 -15.85
C PRO A 96 -0.76 -13.83 -15.04
N GLY A 97 -0.93 -12.53 -14.86
CA GLY A 97 -0.02 -11.70 -14.04
C GLY A 97 -0.58 -11.35 -12.67
N GLY A 98 -1.78 -11.83 -12.32
CA GLY A 98 -2.46 -11.55 -11.06
C GLY A 98 -2.85 -10.08 -10.87
N ALA A 99 -3.02 -9.32 -11.95
CA ALA A 99 -3.33 -7.90 -11.87
C ALA A 99 -4.77 -7.66 -11.37
N GLN A 100 -5.72 -8.46 -11.86
CA GLN A 100 -7.11 -8.38 -11.42
C GLN A 100 -7.24 -8.90 -9.98
N MET A 101 -6.56 -10.00 -9.66
CA MET A 101 -6.50 -10.52 -8.28
C MET A 101 -5.96 -9.48 -7.30
N ALA A 102 -4.87 -8.79 -7.64
CA ALA A 102 -4.31 -7.74 -6.79
C ALA A 102 -5.30 -6.58 -6.56
N ARG A 103 -6.02 -6.15 -7.61
CA ARG A 103 -7.04 -5.10 -7.52
C ARG A 103 -8.23 -5.56 -6.66
N ALA A 104 -8.78 -6.73 -6.90
CA ALA A 104 -9.90 -7.27 -6.13
C ALA A 104 -9.56 -7.38 -4.63
N LYS A 105 -8.33 -7.82 -4.31
CA LYS A 105 -7.84 -7.87 -2.94
C LYS A 105 -7.66 -6.47 -2.33
N ALA A 106 -7.18 -5.50 -3.09
CA ALA A 106 -7.05 -4.11 -2.64
C ALA A 106 -8.43 -3.49 -2.38
N GLU A 107 -9.40 -3.69 -3.26
CA GLU A 107 -10.79 -3.26 -3.08
C GLU A 107 -11.39 -3.87 -1.80
N ARG A 108 -11.23 -5.17 -1.61
CA ARG A 108 -11.70 -5.85 -0.39
C ARG A 108 -11.01 -5.34 0.87
N PHE A 109 -9.71 -5.07 0.80
CA PHE A 109 -8.94 -4.50 1.92
C PHE A 109 -9.48 -3.10 2.29
N LEU A 110 -9.69 -2.22 1.32
CA LEU A 110 -10.25 -0.89 1.55
C LEU A 110 -11.68 -0.94 2.13
N GLU A 111 -12.51 -1.86 1.64
CA GLU A 111 -13.86 -2.08 2.17
C GLU A 111 -13.82 -2.47 3.66
N LEU A 112 -12.98 -3.44 4.01
CA LEU A 112 -12.84 -3.93 5.37
C LEU A 112 -12.26 -2.87 6.33
N LEU A 113 -11.35 -2.00 5.85
CA LEU A 113 -10.80 -0.89 6.62
C LEU A 113 -11.84 0.16 7.04
N LYS A 114 -12.99 0.24 6.37
CA LYS A 114 -14.08 1.15 6.78
C LYS A 114 -14.63 0.81 8.17
N GLY A 115 -14.42 -0.42 8.63
CA GLY A 115 -14.85 -0.86 9.96
C GLY A 115 -16.35 -1.12 10.06
N GLU A 116 -17.03 -1.32 8.93
CA GLU A 116 -18.41 -1.75 8.91
C GLU A 116 -18.55 -3.22 9.30
N GLY A 117 -19.61 -3.57 10.04
CA GLY A 117 -19.89 -4.95 10.37
C GLY A 117 -20.38 -5.73 9.14
N PHE A 118 -19.84 -6.93 8.94
CA PHE A 118 -20.18 -7.76 7.78
C PHE A 118 -20.40 -9.24 8.11
N ALA A 119 -19.96 -9.69 9.30
CA ALA A 119 -20.01 -11.10 9.69
C ALA A 119 -21.14 -11.36 10.71
N GLU A 120 -21.95 -12.39 10.47
CA GLU A 120 -22.97 -12.83 11.40
C GLU A 120 -22.34 -13.35 12.71
N PRO A 121 -22.75 -12.85 13.87
CA PRO A 121 -22.24 -13.35 15.14
C PRO A 121 -22.70 -14.78 15.40
N ASN A 122 -21.83 -15.58 16.02
CA ASN A 122 -22.23 -16.90 16.50
C ASN A 122 -23.35 -16.74 17.56
N PRO A 123 -24.47 -17.45 17.45
CA PRO A 123 -25.58 -17.35 18.42
C PRO A 123 -25.18 -17.82 19.83
N ARG A 124 -24.04 -18.52 19.98
CA ARG A 124 -23.47 -18.94 21.25
C ARG A 124 -22.00 -18.54 21.32
N PRO A 125 -21.70 -17.24 21.41
CA PRO A 125 -20.33 -16.77 21.46
C PRO A 125 -19.69 -17.12 22.80
N MET A 126 -18.36 -17.28 22.80
CA MET A 126 -17.60 -17.48 24.05
C MET A 126 -17.58 -16.20 24.90
N PHE A 127 -17.59 -15.05 24.28
CA PHE A 127 -17.65 -13.73 24.91
C PHE A 127 -18.82 -12.93 24.35
N PRO A 128 -19.42 -12.01 25.14
CA PRO A 128 -20.47 -11.13 24.64
C PRO A 128 -20.02 -10.32 23.42
N ASN A 129 -20.80 -10.37 22.36
CA ASN A 129 -20.59 -9.55 21.18
C ASN A 129 -21.40 -8.24 21.25
N PRO A 130 -20.93 -7.17 20.60
CA PRO A 130 -21.77 -6.00 20.36
C PRO A 130 -22.97 -6.42 19.49
N PRO A 131 -24.08 -5.68 19.55
CA PRO A 131 -25.26 -5.98 18.72
C PRO A 131 -24.95 -5.74 17.24
N GLY A 132 -25.56 -6.55 16.37
CA GLY A 132 -25.45 -6.45 14.90
C GLY A 132 -24.34 -7.30 14.33
N LEU A 133 -23.97 -7.01 13.07
CA LEU A 133 -22.88 -7.69 12.38
C LEU A 133 -21.51 -7.31 12.99
N LEU A 134 -20.61 -8.26 13.00
CA LEU A 134 -19.26 -8.06 13.52
C LEU A 134 -18.33 -7.57 12.40
N ARG A 135 -17.40 -6.69 12.77
CA ARG A 135 -16.27 -6.27 11.93
C ARG A 135 -14.98 -6.94 12.35
N LEU A 136 -13.92 -6.76 11.60
CA LEU A 136 -12.58 -7.15 12.03
C LEU A 136 -12.07 -6.22 13.15
N GLU A 137 -11.37 -6.81 14.10
CA GLU A 137 -10.72 -6.10 15.21
C GLU A 137 -9.23 -6.51 15.30
N PRO A 138 -8.32 -5.59 15.72
CA PRO A 138 -8.63 -4.22 16.08
C PRO A 138 -9.00 -3.37 14.88
N HIS A 139 -9.84 -2.36 15.06
CA HIS A 139 -10.13 -1.35 14.05
C HIS A 139 -9.35 -0.06 14.33
N SER A 140 -8.63 0.46 13.33
CA SER A 140 -7.93 1.74 13.43
C SER A 140 -8.62 2.81 12.59
N PRO A 141 -9.35 3.75 13.22
CA PRO A 141 -10.04 4.82 12.49
C PRO A 141 -9.07 5.69 11.69
N GLY A 142 -9.43 6.01 10.45
CA GLY A 142 -8.64 6.88 9.57
C GLY A 142 -7.46 6.19 8.87
N LEU A 143 -7.20 4.90 9.10
CA LEU A 143 -6.15 4.18 8.36
C LEU A 143 -6.48 4.11 6.87
N ALA A 144 -7.76 4.00 6.50
CA ALA A 144 -8.19 3.97 5.09
C ALA A 144 -7.70 5.21 4.29
N ASP A 145 -7.60 6.38 4.91
CA ASP A 145 -7.14 7.61 4.26
C ASP A 145 -5.61 7.64 4.02
N ARG A 146 -4.88 6.69 4.61
CA ARG A 146 -3.43 6.57 4.55
C ARG A 146 -2.95 5.38 3.71
N ILE A 147 -3.81 4.87 2.86
CA ILE A 147 -3.46 3.83 1.89
C ILE A 147 -2.96 4.48 0.60
N TRP A 148 -1.92 3.91 0.03
CA TRP A 148 -1.24 4.37 -1.17
C TRP A 148 -1.18 3.25 -2.20
N TRP A 149 -1.33 3.61 -3.46
CA TRP A 149 -1.13 2.66 -4.56
C TRP A 149 0.15 2.94 -5.32
N GLY A 150 0.99 1.92 -5.44
CA GLY A 150 2.18 1.95 -6.31
C GLY A 150 1.79 1.76 -7.77
N ALA A 151 1.75 2.85 -8.54
CA ALA A 151 1.31 2.84 -9.92
C ALA A 151 2.49 2.87 -10.90
N GLY A 152 2.57 1.85 -11.76
CA GLY A 152 3.52 1.76 -12.87
C GLY A 152 2.98 2.28 -14.21
N SER A 153 1.69 2.68 -14.29
CA SER A 153 1.05 3.23 -15.49
C SER A 153 0.02 4.29 -15.15
N ARG A 154 -0.35 5.12 -16.15
CA ARG A 154 -1.43 6.12 -15.98
C ARG A 154 -2.76 5.48 -15.62
N ALA A 155 -3.14 4.41 -16.31
CA ALA A 155 -4.40 3.70 -16.05
C ALA A 155 -4.51 3.17 -14.61
N THR A 156 -3.40 2.71 -14.01
CA THR A 156 -3.40 2.26 -12.62
C THR A 156 -3.40 3.41 -11.61
N ALA A 157 -2.86 4.57 -11.99
CA ALA A 157 -2.96 5.79 -11.19
C ALA A 157 -4.39 6.35 -11.17
N ASP A 158 -5.06 6.37 -12.34
CA ASP A 158 -6.46 6.80 -12.45
C ASP A 158 -7.39 5.90 -11.63
N TRP A 159 -7.17 4.57 -11.68
CA TRP A 159 -7.91 3.63 -10.85
C TRP A 159 -7.66 3.88 -9.35
N ALA A 160 -6.43 4.11 -8.95
CA ALA A 160 -6.10 4.42 -7.55
C ALA A 160 -6.84 5.68 -7.07
N ALA A 161 -6.92 6.71 -7.91
CA ALA A 161 -7.68 7.93 -7.64
C ALA A 161 -9.17 7.63 -7.47
N SER A 162 -9.77 6.81 -8.34
CA SER A 162 -11.18 6.44 -8.22
C SER A 162 -11.50 5.69 -6.93
N MET A 163 -10.51 4.96 -6.38
CA MET A 163 -10.62 4.20 -5.14
C MET A 163 -10.31 5.03 -3.87
N GLY A 164 -9.93 6.30 -4.01
CA GLY A 164 -9.57 7.16 -2.88
C GLY A 164 -8.20 6.86 -2.26
N MET A 165 -7.30 6.18 -2.99
CA MET A 165 -5.94 5.90 -2.54
C MET A 165 -4.97 7.01 -2.94
N ASN A 166 -4.01 7.32 -2.08
CA ASN A 166 -2.88 8.18 -2.42
C ASN A 166 -1.98 7.55 -3.49
N LEU A 167 -1.18 8.32 -4.19
CA LEU A 167 -0.34 7.85 -5.28
C LEU A 167 1.13 7.71 -4.87
N MET A 168 1.70 6.52 -5.04
CA MET A 168 3.15 6.31 -5.16
C MET A 168 3.49 6.15 -6.64
N SER A 169 4.00 7.21 -7.26
CA SER A 169 4.45 7.18 -8.66
C SER A 169 5.77 6.41 -8.75
N SER A 170 5.73 5.28 -9.46
CA SER A 170 6.86 4.36 -9.55
C SER A 170 8.04 4.94 -10.31
N THR A 171 9.26 4.51 -9.96
CA THR A 171 10.45 4.68 -10.81
C THR A 171 10.44 3.74 -12.02
N LEU A 172 9.57 2.73 -12.01
CA LEU A 172 9.39 1.76 -13.08
C LEU A 172 8.05 2.03 -13.78
N LEU A 173 7.97 3.11 -14.55
CA LEU A 173 6.83 3.32 -15.44
C LEU A 173 6.97 2.38 -16.63
N THR A 174 5.93 1.58 -16.86
CA THR A 174 5.92 0.52 -17.89
C THR A 174 5.44 1.01 -19.24
N GLU A 175 5.05 2.28 -19.34
CA GLU A 175 4.58 2.89 -20.59
C GLU A 175 5.79 3.44 -21.36
N ASP A 176 6.07 2.87 -22.53
CA ASP A 176 7.03 3.44 -23.48
C ASP A 176 6.27 4.40 -24.40
N ALA A 177 6.39 5.68 -24.11
CA ALA A 177 5.78 6.74 -24.92
C ALA A 177 6.81 7.58 -25.69
N GLY A 178 8.07 7.15 -25.70
CA GLY A 178 9.16 7.86 -26.39
C GLY A 178 9.48 9.25 -25.81
N VAL A 179 8.99 9.54 -24.59
CA VAL A 179 9.23 10.81 -23.90
C VAL A 179 10.08 10.59 -22.65
N PRO A 180 10.80 11.62 -22.16
CA PRO A 180 11.59 11.49 -20.94
C PRO A 180 10.76 11.06 -19.72
N PHE A 181 11.35 10.24 -18.87
CA PHE A 181 10.70 9.69 -17.68
C PHE A 181 9.99 10.74 -16.79
N HIS A 182 10.62 11.90 -16.58
CA HIS A 182 10.03 12.96 -15.76
C HIS A 182 8.76 13.57 -16.39
N VAL A 183 8.64 13.54 -17.71
CA VAL A 183 7.45 13.99 -18.45
C VAL A 183 6.32 12.99 -18.23
N LEU A 184 6.59 11.68 -18.43
CA LEU A 184 5.62 10.61 -18.16
C LEU A 184 5.11 10.66 -16.72
N GLN A 185 6.03 10.86 -15.77
CA GLN A 185 5.63 10.93 -14.35
C GLN A 185 4.79 12.17 -14.06
N ALA A 186 5.12 13.31 -14.64
CA ALA A 186 4.32 14.53 -14.50
C ALA A 186 2.91 14.37 -15.10
N GLU A 187 2.79 13.70 -16.24
CA GLU A 187 1.50 13.37 -16.87
C GLU A 187 0.69 12.39 -16.00
N GLN A 188 1.32 11.35 -15.47
CA GLN A 188 0.67 10.42 -14.55
C GLN A 188 0.09 11.14 -13.32
N ILE A 189 0.87 12.02 -12.71
CA ILE A 189 0.44 12.79 -11.52
C ILE A 189 -0.72 13.73 -11.86
N ARG A 190 -0.67 14.38 -13.03
CA ARG A 190 -1.75 15.25 -13.49
C ARG A 190 -3.04 14.46 -13.70
N GLY A 191 -2.98 13.36 -14.46
CA GLY A 191 -4.13 12.48 -14.70
C GLY A 191 -4.73 11.94 -13.40
N PHE A 192 -3.87 11.53 -12.46
CA PHE A 192 -4.30 11.09 -11.14
C PHE A 192 -5.10 12.17 -10.39
N ARG A 193 -4.63 13.41 -10.37
CA ARG A 193 -5.33 14.51 -9.70
C ARG A 193 -6.67 14.82 -10.37
N GLU A 194 -6.71 14.84 -11.70
CA GLU A 194 -7.95 15.01 -12.47
C GLU A 194 -8.94 13.87 -12.22
N ALA A 195 -8.46 12.63 -12.10
CA ALA A 195 -9.29 11.47 -11.78
C ALA A 195 -9.83 11.56 -10.34
N TRP A 196 -9.01 12.04 -9.39
CA TRP A 196 -9.42 12.29 -8.01
C TRP A 196 -10.55 13.31 -7.92
N ASP A 197 -10.40 14.44 -8.61
CA ASP A 197 -11.42 15.50 -8.65
C ASP A 197 -12.72 14.98 -9.27
N ARG A 198 -12.63 14.19 -10.35
CA ARG A 198 -13.81 13.55 -10.97
C ARG A 198 -14.51 12.56 -10.05
N ALA A 199 -13.77 11.87 -9.20
CA ALA A 199 -14.33 10.91 -8.24
C ALA A 199 -15.05 11.60 -7.07
N GLY A 200 -14.83 12.90 -6.85
CA GLY A 200 -15.54 13.70 -5.85
C GLY A 200 -15.12 13.44 -4.41
N HIS A 201 -13.90 12.96 -4.19
CA HIS A 201 -13.38 12.77 -2.83
C HIS A 201 -13.21 14.11 -2.10
N ALA A 202 -13.59 14.15 -0.82
CA ALA A 202 -13.53 15.38 -0.01
C ALA A 202 -12.09 15.75 0.43
N SER A 203 -11.19 14.77 0.48
CA SER A 203 -9.79 14.97 0.91
C SER A 203 -8.90 15.36 -0.27
N THR A 204 -7.76 15.99 0.04
CA THR A 204 -6.70 16.25 -0.94
C THR A 204 -5.76 15.05 -1.00
N PRO A 205 -5.51 14.46 -2.17
CA PRO A 205 -4.64 13.30 -2.29
C PRO A 205 -3.17 13.69 -2.11
N ARG A 206 -2.43 12.80 -1.50
CA ARG A 206 -0.97 12.89 -1.42
C ARG A 206 -0.33 12.16 -2.60
N VAL A 207 0.80 12.66 -3.06
CA VAL A 207 1.58 12.07 -4.14
C VAL A 207 3.02 11.92 -3.69
N SER A 208 3.57 10.73 -3.88
CA SER A 208 4.97 10.40 -3.64
C SER A 208 5.66 10.08 -4.97
N VAL A 209 6.89 10.53 -5.12
CA VAL A 209 7.78 10.18 -6.22
C VAL A 209 9.08 9.60 -5.67
N SER A 210 9.53 8.49 -6.23
CA SER A 210 10.83 7.93 -5.90
C SER A 210 11.91 8.51 -6.79
N ARG A 211 13.05 8.85 -6.21
CA ARG A 211 14.26 9.30 -6.90
C ARG A 211 15.48 8.72 -6.23
N SER A 212 16.46 8.34 -7.02
CA SER A 212 17.80 8.06 -6.51
C SER A 212 18.47 9.37 -6.17
N ILE A 213 18.99 9.45 -4.95
CA ILE A 213 19.77 10.60 -4.48
C ILE A 213 21.19 10.10 -4.23
N PHE A 214 22.15 10.71 -4.91
CA PHE A 214 23.55 10.45 -4.72
C PHE A 214 24.24 11.70 -4.15
N ALA A 215 24.78 11.59 -2.95
CA ALA A 215 25.50 12.68 -2.33
C ALA A 215 26.89 12.82 -2.97
N LEU A 216 27.16 13.96 -3.60
CA LEU A 216 28.48 14.27 -4.13
C LEU A 216 29.40 14.72 -2.98
N MET A 217 30.30 13.83 -2.54
CA MET A 217 31.20 14.08 -1.42
C MET A 217 32.56 14.64 -1.88
N ASP A 218 32.99 14.29 -3.10
CA ASP A 218 34.23 14.79 -3.72
C ASP A 218 34.10 14.86 -5.27
N ASP A 219 35.21 15.26 -5.93
CA ASP A 219 35.22 15.43 -7.40
C ASP A 219 35.13 14.11 -8.17
N ARG A 220 35.42 12.96 -7.55
CA ARG A 220 35.29 11.63 -8.17
C ARG A 220 33.84 11.24 -8.34
N ASP A 221 32.96 11.74 -7.47
CA ASP A 221 31.54 11.46 -7.52
C ASP A 221 30.83 12.14 -8.71
N ARG A 222 31.56 13.01 -9.43
CA ARG A 222 31.06 13.78 -10.57
C ARG A 222 31.43 13.21 -11.93
N SER A 223 32.23 12.14 -11.97
CA SER A 223 32.79 11.55 -13.20
C SER A 223 31.96 10.34 -13.73
#